data_391e3d284d080d0a2ec0749db686949c
#
_entry.id   391e3d284d080d0a2ec0749db686949c
#
_cell.length_a   1.000
_cell.length_b   1.000
_cell.length_c   1.000
_cell.angle_alpha   90.00
_cell.angle_beta   90.00
_cell.angle_gamma   90.00
#
_symmetry.space_group_name_H-M   'P 1'
#
loop_
_entity.id
_entity.type
_entity.pdbx_description
1 polymer ?
#
loop_
_entity_poly.entity_id
_entity_poly.type
_entity_poly.pdbx_seq_one_letter_code
_entity_poly.pdbx_strand_id
1 'polypeptide(L)'
;MQNFNGLTRREFLKLISTVPLGIYSRPLSKLGSLAQAGTPNVIIIVFDAWSQHHVSLYGNYPRQSMPNLEKFVERATIYHNHYSAGTYTVPGTSSLLTGMHPWSHRAFQLGAGLAPQHANHTIFSALSSTHSTLAYTQNKFADQLLFQAGEYLDMHAEYWAFNAETANIQEGSLLENDHRMAFAAFDDNLVQKGEGFDSSVFFGPLYRLNILRNRANQTEIYGNEYPRGLPGPNELYFLNDVVDGSIELLKVIQQPTLTYIHFYPPHEPYTPTKQFFESFADGWNPPDRPIHELSDRKYKPAKMHRERQYYDEFMASWDHEVARLFQFLRDSGLTENSYIILTSDHGELFERGEVGHWTRLIYDPVIHVPLMVLSPGQTTRQEVHTLTSSVDILPTIAHLTGNPIPDWTEGILLPNLGGEADEGRSVFSMDAKSNSSFGPLTNYVTSITRDRHRLTYYCYPKDNYKKYEFYDLDADPLEMKDLYASSPPLALDMQDELLQKVEDANKSFRNEG
;
A
#
# COMPACT_ATOMS: atom_id res chain seq x y z
N MET A 1 -31.84 -1.72 15.07
CA MET A 1 -30.67 -2.38 14.47
C MET A 1 -31.12 -3.74 13.99
N GLN A 2 -31.25 -3.94 12.68
CA GLN A 2 -31.61 -5.24 12.11
C GLN A 2 -30.32 -6.02 11.89
N ASN A 3 -30.29 -7.24 12.40
CA ASN A 3 -29.18 -8.17 12.22
C ASN A 3 -28.98 -8.48 10.74
N PHE A 4 -27.85 -8.10 10.19
CA PHE A 4 -27.44 -8.45 8.81
C PHE A 4 -26.82 -9.86 8.70
N ASN A 5 -26.82 -10.65 9.76
CA ASN A 5 -26.36 -12.03 9.79
C ASN A 5 -27.33 -12.92 9.00
N GLY A 6 -27.01 -13.23 7.74
CA GLY A 6 -27.73 -14.18 6.92
C GLY A 6 -28.10 -13.71 5.51
N LEU A 7 -27.63 -12.54 5.07
CA LEU A 7 -27.86 -12.11 3.69
C LEU A 7 -26.89 -12.83 2.74
N THR A 8 -27.44 -13.43 1.71
CA THR A 8 -26.63 -13.94 0.61
C THR A 8 -26.00 -12.78 -0.17
N ARG A 9 -24.84 -13.00 -0.83
CA ARG A 9 -24.19 -12.03 -1.74
C ARG A 9 -25.19 -11.28 -2.63
N ARG A 10 -26.15 -12.01 -3.20
CA ARG A 10 -27.17 -11.47 -4.12
C ARG A 10 -28.16 -10.53 -3.41
N GLU A 11 -28.44 -10.77 -2.14
CA GLU A 11 -29.29 -9.91 -1.32
C GLU A 11 -28.57 -8.68 -0.85
N PHE A 12 -27.25 -8.79 -0.52
CA PHE A 12 -26.40 -7.65 -0.19
C PHE A 12 -26.19 -6.73 -1.40
N LEU A 13 -25.88 -7.26 -2.58
CA LEU A 13 -25.76 -6.48 -3.81
C LEU A 13 -27.08 -5.83 -4.23
N LYS A 14 -28.22 -6.47 -3.99
CA LYS A 14 -29.55 -5.86 -4.16
C LYS A 14 -29.82 -4.78 -3.13
N LEU A 15 -29.35 -4.93 -1.90
CA LEU A 15 -29.49 -3.88 -0.86
C LEU A 15 -28.69 -2.62 -1.24
N ILE A 16 -27.46 -2.77 -1.72
CA ILE A 16 -26.66 -1.64 -2.22
C ILE A 16 -27.39 -0.93 -3.38
N SER A 17 -28.10 -1.67 -4.22
CA SER A 17 -28.83 -1.10 -5.36
C SER A 17 -30.20 -0.50 -5.01
N THR A 18 -30.75 -0.74 -3.81
CA THR A 18 -32.12 -0.35 -3.46
C THR A 18 -32.26 0.46 -2.18
N VAL A 19 -31.20 0.62 -1.40
CA VAL A 19 -31.18 1.41 -0.17
C VAL A 19 -30.27 2.63 -0.38
N PRO A 20 -30.74 3.86 -0.08
CA PRO A 20 -29.80 4.94 0.20
C PRO A 20 -28.98 4.47 1.40
N LEU A 21 -27.72 4.13 1.15
CA LEU A 21 -26.79 3.54 2.11
C LEU A 21 -26.76 4.38 3.40
N GLY A 22 -27.48 3.94 4.42
CA GLY A 22 -27.45 4.49 5.77
C GLY A 22 -26.21 4.02 6.55
N ILE A 23 -25.11 3.73 5.87
CA ILE A 23 -23.82 3.43 6.46
C ILE A 23 -22.99 4.69 6.34
N TYR A 24 -22.98 5.51 7.40
CA TYR A 24 -22.21 6.75 7.48
C TYR A 24 -22.31 7.67 6.25
N SER A 25 -23.53 7.98 5.78
CA SER A 25 -23.71 9.02 4.78
C SER A 25 -24.00 10.34 5.50
N ARG A 26 -23.11 11.30 5.37
CA ARG A 26 -23.46 12.71 5.67
C ARG A 26 -24.57 13.15 4.70
N PRO A 27 -25.51 14.01 5.14
CA PRO A 27 -26.49 14.54 4.22
C PRO A 27 -25.78 15.26 3.07
N LEU A 28 -25.98 14.76 1.86
CA LEU A 28 -25.42 15.24 0.58
C LEU A 28 -25.77 16.70 0.22
N SER A 29 -26.39 17.44 1.14
CA SER A 29 -26.89 18.80 0.93
C SER A 29 -25.82 19.89 0.76
N LYS A 30 -24.53 19.57 0.93
CA LYS A 30 -23.46 20.57 0.80
C LYS A 30 -22.82 20.67 -0.58
N LEU A 31 -22.92 19.67 -1.44
CA LEU A 31 -22.20 19.62 -2.72
C LEU A 31 -22.87 20.37 -3.89
N GLY A 32 -24.13 20.73 -3.75
CA GLY A 32 -24.89 21.37 -4.85
C GLY A 32 -24.47 22.79 -5.24
N SER A 33 -23.49 23.40 -4.56
CA SER A 33 -23.10 24.80 -4.84
C SER A 33 -21.62 25.04 -5.16
N LEU A 34 -20.74 24.00 -5.12
CA LEU A 34 -19.28 24.20 -5.15
C LEU A 34 -18.57 23.55 -6.34
N ALA A 35 -19.18 22.62 -7.06
CA ALA A 35 -18.55 22.03 -8.23
C ALA A 35 -18.50 23.02 -9.40
N GLN A 36 -17.33 23.55 -9.72
CA GLN A 36 -17.11 24.23 -10.98
C GLN A 36 -17.30 23.23 -12.12
N ALA A 37 -18.05 23.57 -13.15
CA ALA A 37 -18.19 22.74 -14.33
C ALA A 37 -16.79 22.47 -14.93
N GLY A 38 -16.41 21.19 -15.03
CA GLY A 38 -15.10 20.77 -15.55
C GLY A 38 -14.06 20.38 -14.50
N THR A 39 -14.39 20.36 -13.19
CA THR A 39 -13.49 19.79 -12.17
C THR A 39 -13.32 18.29 -12.43
N PRO A 40 -12.07 17.78 -12.61
CA PRO A 40 -11.84 16.37 -12.89
C PRO A 40 -12.08 15.50 -11.64
N ASN A 41 -12.43 14.24 -11.86
CA ASN A 41 -12.39 13.25 -10.78
C ASN A 41 -10.94 12.83 -10.49
N VAL A 42 -10.72 12.28 -9.32
CA VAL A 42 -9.48 11.60 -8.93
C VAL A 42 -9.81 10.20 -8.45
N ILE A 43 -9.22 9.20 -9.08
CA ILE A 43 -9.38 7.78 -8.73
C ILE A 43 -8.00 7.21 -8.43
N ILE A 44 -7.73 6.91 -7.17
CA ILE A 44 -6.47 6.32 -6.72
C ILE A 44 -6.72 4.82 -6.50
N ILE A 45 -5.97 3.99 -7.20
CA ILE A 45 -6.01 2.54 -7.08
C ILE A 45 -4.65 2.07 -6.59
N VAL A 46 -4.62 1.49 -5.40
CA VAL A 46 -3.43 0.94 -4.76
C VAL A 46 -3.49 -0.58 -4.80
N PHE A 47 -2.41 -1.22 -5.21
CA PHE A 47 -2.19 -2.65 -5.05
C PHE A 47 -1.18 -2.86 -3.93
N ASP A 48 -1.59 -3.55 -2.86
CA ASP A 48 -0.79 -3.75 -1.66
C ASP A 48 0.45 -4.62 -1.94
N ALA A 49 1.60 -4.20 -1.47
CA ALA A 49 2.86 -4.92 -1.65
C ALA A 49 3.27 -5.13 -3.13
N TRP A 50 2.94 -4.20 -4.02
CA TRP A 50 3.23 -4.31 -5.44
C TRP A 50 4.59 -3.73 -5.80
N SER A 51 5.58 -4.59 -5.99
CA SER A 51 6.94 -4.20 -6.36
C SER A 51 7.08 -3.93 -7.86
N GLN A 52 7.71 -2.80 -8.21
CA GLN A 52 8.04 -2.46 -9.60
C GLN A 52 8.91 -3.54 -10.28
N HIS A 53 9.77 -4.21 -9.50
CA HIS A 53 10.67 -5.27 -9.96
C HIS A 53 9.98 -6.49 -10.57
N HIS A 54 8.66 -6.62 -10.37
CA HIS A 54 7.86 -7.73 -10.88
C HIS A 54 6.91 -7.31 -12.02
N VAL A 55 7.10 -6.10 -12.58
CA VAL A 55 6.26 -5.56 -13.66
C VAL A 55 7.08 -5.43 -14.94
N SER A 56 6.76 -6.23 -15.96
CA SER A 56 7.49 -6.26 -17.24
C SER A 56 7.46 -4.93 -18.01
N LEU A 57 6.46 -4.09 -17.76
CA LEU A 57 6.32 -2.75 -18.32
C LEU A 57 7.59 -1.88 -18.14
N TYR A 58 8.33 -2.07 -17.06
CA TYR A 58 9.55 -1.33 -16.74
C TYR A 58 10.81 -1.94 -17.38
N GLY A 59 10.68 -3.05 -18.12
CA GLY A 59 11.73 -3.61 -18.97
C GLY A 59 12.74 -4.53 -18.29
N ASN A 60 12.72 -4.64 -16.97
CA ASN A 60 13.74 -5.38 -16.22
C ASN A 60 13.30 -6.78 -15.74
N TYR A 61 12.03 -7.15 -15.98
CA TYR A 61 11.45 -8.40 -15.53
C TYR A 61 10.98 -9.26 -16.71
N PRO A 62 11.41 -10.55 -16.82
CA PRO A 62 11.12 -11.36 -18.01
C PRO A 62 9.71 -11.96 -18.03
N ARG A 63 9.02 -12.02 -16.89
CA ARG A 63 7.65 -12.57 -16.80
C ARG A 63 6.62 -11.47 -16.98
N GLN A 64 5.73 -11.65 -17.94
CA GLN A 64 4.59 -10.74 -18.15
C GLN A 64 3.41 -11.21 -17.29
N SER A 65 3.42 -10.82 -16.03
CA SER A 65 2.37 -11.19 -15.08
C SER A 65 1.12 -10.33 -15.15
N MET A 66 1.19 -9.10 -15.73
CA MET A 66 0.08 -8.15 -15.76
C MET A 66 -0.21 -7.56 -17.15
N PRO A 67 -0.51 -8.38 -18.18
CA PRO A 67 -0.73 -7.89 -19.55
C PRO A 67 -1.97 -7.00 -19.72
N ASN A 68 -3.03 -7.19 -18.91
CA ASN A 68 -4.22 -6.36 -18.98
C ASN A 68 -3.99 -4.97 -18.39
N LEU A 69 -3.20 -4.89 -17.31
CA LEU A 69 -2.72 -3.63 -16.76
C LEU A 69 -1.88 -2.87 -17.80
N GLU A 70 -0.89 -3.52 -18.42
CA GLU A 70 -0.04 -2.91 -19.43
C GLU A 70 -0.85 -2.31 -20.58
N LYS A 71 -1.89 -3.03 -21.03
CA LYS A 71 -2.84 -2.54 -22.02
C LYS A 71 -3.69 -1.37 -21.50
N PHE A 72 -4.07 -1.38 -20.22
CA PHE A 72 -4.85 -0.29 -19.63
C PHE A 72 -4.04 1.01 -19.58
N VAL A 73 -2.75 0.91 -19.27
CA VAL A 73 -1.84 2.06 -19.10
C VAL A 73 -1.04 2.40 -20.37
N GLU A 74 -1.38 1.84 -21.53
CA GLU A 74 -0.66 2.09 -22.79
C GLU A 74 -0.54 3.57 -23.18
N ARG A 75 -1.42 4.42 -22.65
CA ARG A 75 -1.46 5.87 -22.87
C ARG A 75 -1.13 6.69 -21.63
N ALA A 76 -0.76 6.04 -20.52
CA ALA A 76 -0.48 6.69 -19.25
C ALA A 76 0.88 7.41 -19.23
N THR A 77 1.08 8.25 -18.24
CA THR A 77 2.40 8.72 -17.82
C THR A 77 2.98 7.66 -16.86
N ILE A 78 4.13 7.10 -17.21
CA ILE A 78 4.83 6.05 -16.47
C ILE A 78 6.02 6.65 -15.76
N TYR A 79 6.09 6.44 -14.43
CA TYR A 79 7.19 6.94 -13.59
C TYR A 79 8.14 5.78 -13.28
N HIS A 80 9.36 5.84 -13.84
CA HIS A 80 10.34 4.77 -13.74
C HIS A 80 11.06 4.69 -12.40
N ASN A 81 11.13 5.81 -11.67
CA ASN A 81 11.87 5.91 -10.41
C ASN A 81 10.96 6.50 -9.32
N HIS A 82 9.89 5.76 -8.99
CA HIS A 82 8.94 6.15 -7.95
C HIS A 82 9.15 5.30 -6.70
N TYR A 83 9.32 5.96 -5.56
CA TYR A 83 9.65 5.30 -4.30
C TYR A 83 8.59 5.54 -3.23
N SER A 84 8.19 4.46 -2.55
CA SER A 84 7.41 4.57 -1.33
C SER A 84 8.27 5.13 -0.19
N ALA A 85 7.70 6.03 0.59
CA ALA A 85 8.37 6.55 1.77
C ALA A 85 8.32 5.57 2.97
N GLY A 86 7.44 4.56 2.93
CA GLY A 86 7.34 3.47 3.90
C GLY A 86 7.72 2.12 3.31
N THR A 87 7.95 1.12 4.16
CA THR A 87 8.34 -0.24 3.75
C THR A 87 7.26 -1.30 4.00
N TYR A 88 6.11 -0.90 4.53
CA TYR A 88 4.92 -1.72 4.80
C TYR A 88 3.69 -0.82 4.87
N THR A 89 2.50 -1.43 4.96
CA THR A 89 1.20 -0.77 4.77
C THR A 89 1.03 0.53 5.56
N VAL A 90 1.24 0.51 6.88
CA VAL A 90 0.91 1.69 7.71
C VAL A 90 1.72 2.93 7.32
N PRO A 91 3.07 2.93 7.30
CA PRO A 91 3.82 4.11 6.88
C PRO A 91 3.69 4.42 5.39
N GLY A 92 3.60 3.42 4.51
CA GLY A 92 3.46 3.62 3.06
C GLY A 92 2.14 4.30 2.71
N THR A 93 1.02 3.72 3.18
CA THR A 93 -0.32 4.30 3.00
C THR A 93 -0.44 5.67 3.66
N SER A 94 0.10 5.85 4.89
CA SER A 94 0.09 7.16 5.56
C SER A 94 0.82 8.22 4.75
N SER A 95 2.01 7.90 4.21
CA SER A 95 2.78 8.83 3.40
C SER A 95 2.04 9.21 2.11
N LEU A 96 1.41 8.24 1.44
CA LEU A 96 0.60 8.48 0.25
C LEU A 96 -0.60 9.40 0.54
N LEU A 97 -1.32 9.13 1.64
CA LEU A 97 -2.53 9.87 2.00
C LEU A 97 -2.25 11.26 2.55
N THR A 98 -1.11 11.47 3.20
CA THR A 98 -0.79 12.74 3.88
C THR A 98 0.17 13.64 3.11
N GLY A 99 0.96 13.10 2.19
CA GLY A 99 2.08 13.80 1.57
C GLY A 99 3.24 14.06 2.54
N MET A 100 3.31 13.33 3.67
CA MET A 100 4.33 13.47 4.72
C MET A 100 5.20 12.22 4.79
N HIS A 101 6.45 12.38 5.21
CA HIS A 101 7.32 11.23 5.48
C HIS A 101 6.99 10.55 6.82
N PRO A 102 7.40 9.28 7.03
CA PRO A 102 7.10 8.55 8.27
C PRO A 102 7.59 9.26 9.54
N TRP A 103 8.73 9.94 9.50
CA TRP A 103 9.22 10.71 10.64
C TRP A 103 8.35 11.91 11.04
N SER A 104 7.50 12.39 10.12
CA SER A 104 6.57 13.50 10.37
C SER A 104 5.19 13.00 10.79
N HIS A 105 4.55 12.11 10.00
CA HIS A 105 3.21 11.60 10.32
C HIS A 105 3.18 10.60 11.48
N ARG A 106 4.31 9.96 11.84
CA ARG A 106 4.52 9.09 13.01
C ARG A 106 3.69 7.80 13.05
N ALA A 107 3.07 7.39 11.96
CA ALA A 107 2.36 6.12 11.84
C ALA A 107 3.37 5.00 11.55
N PHE A 108 3.86 4.35 12.60
CA PHE A 108 4.93 3.35 12.52
C PHE A 108 4.47 1.94 12.81
N GLN A 109 3.42 1.77 13.61
CA GLN A 109 3.04 0.46 14.13
C GLN A 109 1.79 -0.03 13.41
N LEU A 110 1.68 -1.34 13.24
CA LEU A 110 0.46 -1.95 12.74
C LEU A 110 -0.71 -1.62 13.66
N GLY A 111 -1.83 -1.24 13.06
CA GLY A 111 -3.00 -0.80 13.81
C GLY A 111 -2.87 0.59 14.47
N ALA A 112 -1.73 1.29 14.29
CA ALA A 112 -1.62 2.69 14.68
C ALA A 112 -2.16 3.59 13.55
N GLY A 113 -2.74 4.73 13.94
CA GLY A 113 -3.08 5.82 13.03
C GLY A 113 -1.98 6.86 12.95
N LEU A 114 -2.28 7.93 12.24
CA LEU A 114 -1.49 9.16 12.25
C LEU A 114 -1.39 9.72 13.68
N ALA A 115 -0.29 10.38 13.99
CA ALA A 115 -0.19 11.11 15.26
C ALA A 115 -1.37 12.10 15.40
N PRO A 116 -1.91 12.32 16.61
CA PRO A 116 -3.15 13.08 16.82
C PRO A 116 -3.16 14.47 16.16
N GLN A 117 -2.02 15.17 16.16
CA GLN A 117 -1.89 16.48 15.52
C GLN A 117 -1.99 16.41 13.98
N HIS A 118 -1.83 15.24 13.38
CA HIS A 118 -1.90 14.99 11.94
C HIS A 118 -3.14 14.20 11.51
N ALA A 119 -4.04 13.89 12.45
CA ALA A 119 -5.24 13.07 12.18
C ALA A 119 -6.08 13.59 11.00
N ASN A 120 -6.10 14.92 10.81
CA ASN A 120 -6.85 15.61 9.76
C ASN A 120 -5.98 15.99 8.54
N HIS A 121 -4.69 15.61 8.52
CA HIS A 121 -3.77 15.93 7.42
C HIS A 121 -3.82 14.83 6.35
N THR A 122 -4.92 14.75 5.63
CA THR A 122 -5.11 13.72 4.61
C THR A 122 -5.62 14.29 3.30
N ILE A 123 -5.47 13.53 2.22
CA ILE A 123 -6.02 13.86 0.90
C ILE A 123 -7.54 14.07 0.97
N PHE A 124 -8.23 13.36 1.86
CA PHE A 124 -9.68 13.51 2.05
C PHE A 124 -10.03 14.87 2.64
N SER A 125 -9.31 15.30 3.69
CA SER A 125 -9.53 16.64 4.26
C SER A 125 -9.19 17.76 3.28
N ALA A 126 -8.15 17.57 2.46
CA ALA A 126 -7.73 18.56 1.46
C ALA A 126 -8.76 18.77 0.34
N LEU A 127 -9.51 17.71 -0.05
CA LEU A 127 -10.42 17.74 -1.20
C LEU A 127 -11.91 17.71 -0.85
N SER A 128 -12.30 17.41 0.40
CA SER A 128 -13.71 17.21 0.81
C SER A 128 -14.62 18.43 0.60
N SER A 129 -14.07 19.63 0.41
CA SER A 129 -14.84 20.84 0.09
C SER A 129 -15.24 20.94 -1.38
N THR A 130 -14.55 20.22 -2.27
CA THR A 130 -14.72 20.31 -3.73
C THR A 130 -15.13 18.98 -4.36
N HIS A 131 -14.82 17.86 -3.73
CA HIS A 131 -15.07 16.51 -4.23
C HIS A 131 -15.91 15.69 -3.25
N SER A 132 -16.77 14.84 -3.77
CA SER A 132 -17.34 13.74 -3.02
C SER A 132 -16.25 12.71 -2.73
N THR A 133 -16.17 12.24 -1.50
CA THR A 133 -15.05 11.39 -1.06
C THR A 133 -15.52 9.97 -0.78
N LEU A 134 -14.89 9.00 -1.45
CA LEU A 134 -15.14 7.57 -1.26
C LEU A 134 -13.81 6.87 -0.95
N ALA A 135 -13.82 6.00 0.05
CA ALA A 135 -12.69 5.14 0.36
C ALA A 135 -13.13 3.68 0.58
N TYR A 136 -12.32 2.77 0.06
CA TYR A 136 -12.38 1.34 0.31
C TYR A 136 -10.96 0.79 0.40
N THR A 137 -10.71 -0.10 1.35
CA THR A 137 -9.49 -0.90 1.39
C THR A 137 -9.79 -2.32 1.84
N GLN A 138 -9.08 -3.29 1.30
CA GLN A 138 -9.11 -4.66 1.82
C GLN A 138 -8.11 -4.87 2.97
N ASN A 139 -7.17 -3.94 3.15
CA ASN A 139 -6.18 -4.06 4.21
C ASN A 139 -6.69 -3.39 5.49
N LYS A 140 -6.89 -4.20 6.54
CA LYS A 140 -7.38 -3.75 7.85
C LYS A 140 -6.52 -2.68 8.51
N PHE A 141 -5.21 -2.65 8.22
CA PHE A 141 -4.31 -1.64 8.78
C PHE A 141 -4.43 -0.31 8.04
N ALA A 142 -4.64 -0.36 6.73
CA ALA A 142 -5.01 0.83 5.95
C ALA A 142 -6.40 1.34 6.34
N ASP A 143 -7.35 0.44 6.67
CA ASP A 143 -8.70 0.80 7.12
C ASP A 143 -8.71 1.62 8.41
N GLN A 144 -7.74 1.39 9.31
CA GLN A 144 -7.58 2.23 10.51
C GLN A 144 -7.29 3.70 10.15
N LEU A 145 -6.49 3.94 9.11
CA LEU A 145 -6.20 5.29 8.63
C LEU A 145 -7.42 5.93 7.97
N LEU A 146 -8.19 5.15 7.21
CA LEU A 146 -9.45 5.61 6.62
C LEU A 146 -10.49 5.92 7.70
N PHE A 147 -10.58 5.10 8.74
CA PHE A 147 -11.45 5.36 9.88
C PHE A 147 -11.07 6.66 10.61
N GLN A 148 -9.77 6.91 10.80
CA GLN A 148 -9.31 8.16 11.39
C GLN A 148 -9.67 9.37 10.53
N ALA A 149 -9.67 9.23 9.19
CA ALA A 149 -10.09 10.24 8.23
C ALA A 149 -11.62 10.33 8.05
N GLY A 150 -12.41 9.51 8.73
CA GLY A 150 -13.85 9.31 8.50
C GLY A 150 -14.70 10.57 8.56
N GLU A 151 -14.26 11.60 9.28
CA GLU A 151 -14.93 12.91 9.28
C GLU A 151 -14.94 13.59 7.89
N TYR A 152 -14.01 13.22 7.00
CA TYR A 152 -13.86 13.76 5.64
C TYR A 152 -14.29 12.79 4.56
N LEU A 153 -14.83 11.63 4.92
CA LEU A 153 -15.35 10.63 3.99
C LEU A 153 -16.88 10.72 3.90
N ASP A 154 -17.40 10.89 2.68
CA ASP A 154 -18.83 10.80 2.41
C ASP A 154 -19.29 9.34 2.38
N MET A 155 -18.40 8.45 1.90
CA MET A 155 -18.63 7.02 1.86
C MET A 155 -17.34 6.26 2.24
N HIS A 156 -17.44 5.38 3.23
CA HIS A 156 -16.38 4.47 3.64
C HIS A 156 -16.91 3.04 3.60
N ALA A 157 -16.41 2.25 2.66
CA ALA A 157 -16.64 0.80 2.64
C ALA A 157 -15.53 0.14 3.47
N GLU A 158 -15.91 -0.51 4.55
CA GLU A 158 -14.97 -1.13 5.46
C GLU A 158 -14.24 -2.33 4.82
N TYR A 159 -13.07 -2.70 5.33
CA TYR A 159 -12.17 -3.71 4.74
C TYR A 159 -12.83 -5.08 4.47
N TRP A 160 -13.88 -5.45 5.22
CA TRP A 160 -14.60 -6.72 5.03
C TRP A 160 -15.77 -6.64 4.04
N ALA A 161 -16.09 -5.47 3.50
CA ALA A 161 -17.32 -5.24 2.73
C ALA A 161 -17.55 -6.24 1.58
N PHE A 162 -16.48 -6.76 0.99
CA PHE A 162 -16.53 -7.71 -0.12
C PHE A 162 -15.86 -9.05 0.20
N ASN A 163 -15.65 -9.35 1.48
CA ASN A 163 -15.07 -10.62 1.90
C ASN A 163 -16.09 -11.76 1.80
N ALA A 164 -15.61 -12.95 1.45
CA ALA A 164 -16.43 -14.16 1.37
C ALA A 164 -16.83 -14.65 2.77
N GLU A 165 -15.89 -14.52 3.72
CA GLU A 165 -16.04 -14.94 5.10
C GLU A 165 -15.04 -14.18 5.97
N THR A 166 -15.43 -13.77 7.16
CA THR A 166 -14.50 -13.27 8.14
C THR A 166 -14.12 -14.38 9.10
N ALA A 167 -12.83 -14.58 9.33
CA ALA A 167 -12.35 -15.56 10.30
C ALA A 167 -12.41 -15.03 11.75
N ASN A 168 -12.88 -13.82 11.94
CA ASN A 168 -12.76 -13.11 13.20
C ASN A 168 -13.90 -13.47 14.16
N ILE A 169 -13.59 -14.17 15.24
CA ILE A 169 -14.55 -14.49 16.33
C ILE A 169 -15.11 -13.22 17.00
N GLN A 170 -14.39 -12.13 16.89
CA GLN A 170 -14.74 -10.85 17.53
C GLN A 170 -15.80 -10.04 16.76
N GLU A 171 -16.08 -10.38 15.53
CA GLU A 171 -17.16 -9.75 14.71
C GLU A 171 -18.58 -10.11 15.18
N GLY A 172 -18.71 -10.96 16.18
CA GLY A 172 -19.97 -11.22 16.84
C GLY A 172 -20.29 -10.15 17.89
N SER A 173 -21.45 -9.58 17.80
CA SER A 173 -22.23 -8.68 18.65
C SER A 173 -21.82 -8.33 20.10
N LEU A 174 -20.85 -8.98 20.71
CA LEU A 174 -20.48 -8.76 22.12
C LEU A 174 -19.37 -7.71 22.33
N LEU A 175 -18.59 -7.37 21.29
CA LEU A 175 -17.42 -6.48 21.39
C LEU A 175 -17.36 -5.43 20.27
N GLU A 176 -18.50 -5.07 19.70
CA GLU A 176 -18.60 -4.22 18.51
C GLU A 176 -17.90 -2.85 18.66
N ASN A 177 -17.85 -2.30 19.86
CA ASN A 177 -17.19 -1.02 20.12
C ASN A 177 -15.67 -1.13 20.39
N ASP A 178 -15.20 -2.32 20.81
CA ASP A 178 -13.78 -2.59 21.08
C ASP A 178 -13.09 -3.37 19.95
N HIS A 179 -13.86 -3.73 18.94
CA HIS A 179 -13.47 -4.60 17.84
C HIS A 179 -12.16 -4.18 17.18
N ARG A 180 -12.03 -2.92 16.80
CA ARG A 180 -10.84 -2.41 16.09
C ARG A 180 -9.59 -2.43 16.96
N MET A 181 -9.70 -2.03 18.21
CA MET A 181 -8.57 -2.00 19.16
C MET A 181 -8.17 -3.42 19.58
N ALA A 182 -9.15 -4.26 19.85
CA ALA A 182 -8.91 -5.65 20.21
C ALA A 182 -8.28 -6.42 19.03
N PHE A 183 -8.73 -6.15 17.81
CA PHE A 183 -8.21 -6.76 16.60
C PHE A 183 -6.77 -6.32 16.32
N ALA A 184 -6.46 -5.04 16.36
CA ALA A 184 -5.12 -4.52 16.14
C ALA A 184 -4.11 -5.06 17.19
N ALA A 185 -4.49 -5.02 18.47
CA ALA A 185 -3.64 -5.54 19.54
C ALA A 185 -3.45 -7.07 19.46
N PHE A 186 -4.47 -7.79 19.02
CA PHE A 186 -4.47 -9.24 18.90
C PHE A 186 -3.62 -9.73 17.73
N ASP A 187 -3.77 -9.10 16.57
CA ASP A 187 -3.06 -9.48 15.35
C ASP A 187 -1.56 -9.17 15.44
N ASP A 188 -1.19 -8.02 16.01
CA ASP A 188 0.22 -7.65 16.23
C ASP A 188 0.95 -8.67 17.12
N ASN A 189 0.29 -9.17 18.15
CA ASN A 189 0.92 -10.10 19.10
C ASN A 189 0.87 -11.57 18.65
N LEU A 190 -0.19 -12.00 17.96
CA LEU A 190 -0.42 -13.40 17.61
C LEU A 190 0.10 -13.82 16.26
N VAL A 191 -0.20 -13.01 15.24
CA VAL A 191 0.07 -13.41 13.86
C VAL A 191 1.49 -13.08 13.46
N GLN A 192 2.02 -11.96 13.94
CA GLN A 192 3.28 -11.44 13.44
C GLN A 192 4.49 -11.83 14.27
N LYS A 193 4.38 -11.87 15.58
CA LYS A 193 5.54 -12.20 16.43
C LYS A 193 5.78 -13.69 16.56
N GLY A 194 4.80 -14.54 16.23
CA GLY A 194 4.94 -16.00 16.37
C GLY A 194 5.17 -16.51 17.80
N GLU A 195 5.36 -15.59 18.73
CA GLU A 195 5.61 -15.80 20.15
C GLU A 195 4.42 -15.36 21.00
N GLY A 196 3.22 -15.47 20.43
CA GLY A 196 2.03 -14.86 20.96
C GLY A 196 1.63 -15.33 22.34
N PHE A 197 1.90 -14.50 23.32
CA PHE A 197 1.08 -14.44 24.50
C PHE A 197 0.09 -13.30 24.30
N ASP A 198 -1.10 -13.70 23.96
CA ASP A 198 -2.24 -12.83 23.73
C ASP A 198 -2.56 -12.01 24.97
N SER A 199 -3.14 -10.86 24.73
CA SER A 199 -3.92 -10.17 25.77
C SER A 199 -5.05 -11.06 26.33
N SER A 200 -5.36 -12.22 25.71
CA SER A 200 -6.30 -13.22 26.19
C SER A 200 -5.82 -14.64 25.90
N VAL A 201 -5.43 -15.34 26.96
CA VAL A 201 -5.09 -16.78 26.94
C VAL A 201 -6.28 -17.64 26.47
N PHE A 202 -7.50 -17.13 26.54
CA PHE A 202 -8.71 -17.84 26.15
C PHE A 202 -9.07 -17.61 24.67
N PHE A 203 -9.05 -16.38 24.20
CA PHE A 203 -9.47 -16.05 22.83
C PHE A 203 -8.45 -16.44 21.77
N GLY A 204 -7.16 -16.39 22.07
CA GLY A 204 -6.12 -16.72 21.12
C GLY A 204 -6.17 -18.14 20.56
N PRO A 205 -6.23 -19.18 21.40
CA PRO A 205 -6.41 -20.55 20.94
C PRO A 205 -7.71 -20.77 20.17
N LEU A 206 -8.82 -20.13 20.59
CA LEU A 206 -10.09 -20.22 19.87
C LEU A 206 -10.02 -19.58 18.50
N TYR A 207 -9.41 -18.41 18.39
CA TYR A 207 -9.19 -17.74 17.13
C TYR A 207 -8.33 -18.58 16.18
N ARG A 208 -7.21 -19.11 16.68
CA ARG A 208 -6.34 -20.02 15.91
C ARG A 208 -7.09 -21.27 15.43
N LEU A 209 -7.88 -21.88 16.29
CA LEU A 209 -8.72 -23.02 15.91
C LEU A 209 -9.76 -22.65 14.86
N ASN A 210 -10.36 -21.47 14.96
CA ASN A 210 -11.31 -20.98 13.97
C ASN A 210 -10.65 -20.74 12.60
N ILE A 211 -9.50 -20.08 12.55
CA ILE A 211 -8.73 -19.91 11.31
C ILE A 211 -8.38 -21.27 10.69
N LEU A 212 -7.85 -22.21 11.48
CA LEU A 212 -7.48 -23.52 10.97
C LEU A 212 -8.68 -24.30 10.44
N ARG A 213 -9.82 -24.23 11.15
CA ARG A 213 -11.07 -24.86 10.73
C ARG A 213 -11.61 -24.22 9.45
N ASN A 214 -11.65 -22.90 9.37
CA ASN A 214 -12.14 -22.20 8.20
C ASN A 214 -11.25 -22.50 6.99
N ARG A 215 -9.93 -22.44 7.13
CA ARG A 215 -9.00 -22.81 6.06
C ARG A 215 -9.18 -24.25 5.59
N ALA A 216 -9.38 -25.19 6.49
CA ALA A 216 -9.63 -26.60 6.14
C ALA A 216 -10.93 -26.73 5.34
N ASN A 217 -12.02 -26.10 5.80
CA ASN A 217 -13.30 -26.08 5.10
C ASN A 217 -13.20 -25.41 3.73
N GLN A 218 -12.49 -24.27 3.65
CA GLN A 218 -12.28 -23.54 2.41
C GLN A 218 -11.46 -24.35 1.40
N THR A 219 -10.42 -25.05 1.87
CA THR A 219 -9.62 -25.92 1.00
C THR A 219 -10.47 -27.08 0.46
N GLU A 220 -11.39 -27.64 1.25
CA GLU A 220 -12.30 -28.68 0.81
C GLU A 220 -13.29 -28.17 -0.25
N ILE A 221 -13.85 -26.98 -0.05
CA ILE A 221 -14.88 -26.43 -0.94
C ILE A 221 -14.27 -25.82 -2.20
N TYR A 222 -13.21 -25.01 -2.07
CA TYR A 222 -12.67 -24.18 -3.15
C TYR A 222 -11.28 -24.61 -3.64
N GLY A 223 -10.67 -25.64 -3.06
CA GLY A 223 -9.30 -26.06 -3.42
C GLY A 223 -9.12 -26.48 -4.88
N ASN A 224 -10.22 -26.79 -5.58
CA ASN A 224 -10.17 -27.04 -7.03
C ASN A 224 -9.98 -25.74 -7.83
N GLU A 225 -10.50 -24.60 -7.37
CA GLU A 225 -10.37 -23.28 -8.00
C GLU A 225 -9.16 -22.51 -7.46
N TYR A 226 -8.85 -22.66 -6.19
CA TYR A 226 -7.71 -22.05 -5.50
C TYR A 226 -6.81 -23.13 -4.89
N PRO A 227 -5.88 -23.70 -5.66
CA PRO A 227 -5.08 -24.85 -5.20
C PRO A 227 -4.20 -24.59 -3.98
N ARG A 228 -3.88 -23.32 -3.69
CA ARG A 228 -3.12 -22.89 -2.50
C ARG A 228 -4.00 -22.27 -1.41
N GLY A 229 -5.32 -22.39 -1.52
CA GLY A 229 -6.30 -21.77 -0.63
C GLY A 229 -6.76 -20.40 -1.11
N LEU A 230 -7.79 -19.85 -0.48
CA LEU A 230 -8.30 -18.52 -0.82
C LEU A 230 -7.30 -17.42 -0.42
N PRO A 231 -7.30 -16.29 -1.18
CA PRO A 231 -6.56 -15.10 -0.79
C PRO A 231 -6.96 -14.57 0.59
N GLY A 232 -6.03 -13.86 1.22
CA GLY A 232 -6.21 -13.25 2.53
C GLY A 232 -5.70 -14.12 3.69
N PRO A 233 -4.99 -13.54 4.67
CA PRO A 233 -4.44 -14.29 5.79
C PRO A 233 -5.52 -14.69 6.80
N ASN A 234 -6.47 -13.82 7.10
CA ASN A 234 -7.51 -14.00 8.12
C ASN A 234 -8.90 -13.74 7.56
N GLU A 235 -9.02 -12.90 6.56
CA GLU A 235 -10.24 -12.53 5.88
C GLU A 235 -10.21 -13.10 4.47
N LEU A 236 -11.08 -14.08 4.25
CA LEU A 236 -11.12 -14.81 2.98
C LEU A 236 -11.98 -14.06 1.98
N TYR A 237 -11.50 -13.90 0.77
CA TYR A 237 -12.22 -13.23 -0.30
C TYR A 237 -12.03 -13.95 -1.64
N PHE A 238 -12.92 -13.66 -2.57
CA PHE A 238 -12.74 -14.02 -3.97
C PHE A 238 -12.30 -12.79 -4.76
N LEU A 239 -11.32 -12.95 -5.66
CA LEU A 239 -10.79 -11.84 -6.45
C LEU A 239 -11.89 -11.15 -7.28
N ASN A 240 -12.80 -11.95 -7.87
CA ASN A 240 -13.93 -11.44 -8.65
C ASN A 240 -14.92 -10.64 -7.80
N ASP A 241 -15.19 -11.03 -6.55
CA ASP A 241 -16.17 -10.38 -5.69
C ASP A 241 -15.70 -8.98 -5.27
N VAL A 242 -14.41 -8.84 -5.01
CA VAL A 242 -13.79 -7.57 -4.67
C VAL A 242 -13.82 -6.59 -5.85
N VAL A 243 -13.57 -7.09 -7.05
CA VAL A 243 -13.67 -6.29 -8.29
C VAL A 243 -15.11 -5.87 -8.53
N ASP A 244 -16.07 -6.81 -8.42
CA ASP A 244 -17.50 -6.51 -8.58
C ASP A 244 -17.99 -5.46 -7.59
N GLY A 245 -17.60 -5.61 -6.30
CA GLY A 245 -17.93 -4.64 -5.25
C GLY A 245 -17.35 -3.27 -5.53
N SER A 246 -16.11 -3.20 -5.98
CA SER A 246 -15.47 -1.92 -6.34
C SER A 246 -16.15 -1.24 -7.53
N ILE A 247 -16.57 -2.00 -8.53
CA ILE A 247 -17.35 -1.48 -9.66
C ILE A 247 -18.70 -0.92 -9.17
N GLU A 248 -19.40 -1.63 -8.27
CA GLU A 248 -20.67 -1.13 -7.72
C GLU A 248 -20.48 0.15 -6.90
N LEU A 249 -19.39 0.28 -6.13
CA LEU A 249 -19.05 1.53 -5.44
C LEU A 249 -18.86 2.68 -6.44
N LEU A 250 -18.12 2.45 -7.52
CA LEU A 250 -17.87 3.48 -8.54
C LEU A 250 -19.13 3.91 -9.30
N LYS A 251 -20.16 3.06 -9.39
CA LYS A 251 -21.44 3.41 -10.04
C LYS A 251 -22.30 4.38 -9.25
N VAL A 252 -22.13 4.44 -7.94
CA VAL A 252 -23.01 5.22 -7.04
C VAL A 252 -22.39 6.52 -6.56
N ILE A 253 -21.12 6.79 -6.86
CA ILE A 253 -20.43 8.01 -6.43
C ILE A 253 -20.93 9.24 -7.19
N GLN A 254 -20.94 10.38 -6.47
CA GLN A 254 -21.20 11.68 -7.09
C GLN A 254 -19.92 12.30 -7.63
N GLN A 255 -20.01 12.93 -8.79
CA GLN A 255 -18.88 13.62 -9.40
C GLN A 255 -18.99 15.14 -9.17
N PRO A 256 -17.86 15.86 -9.03
CA PRO A 256 -16.50 15.33 -9.03
C PRO A 256 -16.21 14.49 -7.77
N THR A 257 -15.42 13.43 -7.93
CA THR A 257 -15.10 12.51 -6.82
C THR A 257 -13.61 12.41 -6.57
N LEU A 258 -13.24 12.26 -5.30
CA LEU A 258 -12.00 11.65 -4.86
C LEU A 258 -12.32 10.23 -4.39
N THR A 259 -11.87 9.26 -5.14
CA THR A 259 -12.06 7.84 -4.82
C THR A 259 -10.70 7.19 -4.52
N TYR A 260 -10.59 6.54 -3.37
CA TYR A 260 -9.44 5.75 -2.97
C TYR A 260 -9.86 4.27 -2.84
N ILE A 261 -9.23 3.40 -3.62
CA ILE A 261 -9.45 1.96 -3.58
C ILE A 261 -8.09 1.28 -3.36
N HIS A 262 -7.96 0.53 -2.27
CA HIS A 262 -6.74 -0.18 -1.93
C HIS A 262 -7.02 -1.69 -1.88
N PHE A 263 -6.56 -2.39 -2.89
CA PHE A 263 -6.71 -3.83 -3.02
C PHE A 263 -5.59 -4.56 -2.29
N TYR A 264 -5.93 -5.67 -1.63
CA TYR A 264 -4.96 -6.51 -0.94
C TYR A 264 -3.99 -7.26 -1.88
N PRO A 265 -4.43 -7.79 -3.05
CA PRO A 265 -3.49 -8.36 -4.02
C PRO A 265 -2.49 -7.30 -4.55
N PRO A 266 -1.21 -7.70 -4.74
CA PRO A 266 -0.64 -9.05 -4.65
C PRO A 266 0.01 -9.42 -3.30
N HIS A 267 -0.33 -8.77 -2.19
CA HIS A 267 0.17 -9.10 -0.85
C HIS A 267 0.01 -10.59 -0.50
N GLU A 268 0.89 -11.14 0.33
CA GLU A 268 0.79 -12.52 0.83
C GLU A 268 -0.53 -12.80 1.59
N PRO A 269 -1.08 -14.03 1.57
CA PRO A 269 -0.56 -15.24 0.93
C PRO A 269 -0.79 -15.27 -0.59
N TYR A 270 0.20 -15.74 -1.33
CA TYR A 270 0.15 -15.79 -2.79
C TYR A 270 -0.66 -17.01 -3.26
N THR A 271 -1.94 -16.80 -3.49
CA THR A 271 -2.91 -17.86 -3.76
C THR A 271 -3.58 -17.64 -5.13
N PRO A 272 -2.90 -18.05 -6.22
CA PRO A 272 -3.44 -17.90 -7.57
C PRO A 272 -4.68 -18.77 -7.76
N THR A 273 -5.56 -18.35 -8.68
CA THR A 273 -6.60 -19.22 -9.21
C THR A 273 -5.97 -20.39 -9.99
N LYS A 274 -6.71 -21.48 -10.17
CA LYS A 274 -6.26 -22.68 -10.89
C LYS A 274 -5.71 -22.37 -12.28
N GLN A 275 -6.25 -21.39 -12.96
CA GLN A 275 -5.81 -20.98 -14.30
C GLN A 275 -4.34 -20.55 -14.32
N PHE A 276 -3.87 -19.90 -13.25
CA PHE A 276 -2.52 -19.34 -13.16
C PHE A 276 -1.60 -20.15 -12.25
N PHE A 277 -2.12 -21.21 -11.63
CA PHE A 277 -1.34 -22.11 -10.79
C PHE A 277 -0.23 -22.76 -11.62
N GLU A 278 1.01 -22.67 -11.14
CA GLU A 278 2.22 -23.15 -11.81
C GLU A 278 2.50 -22.53 -13.20
N SER A 279 1.83 -21.42 -13.56
CA SER A 279 2.03 -20.76 -14.86
C SER A 279 3.45 -20.19 -15.05
N PHE A 280 4.16 -19.93 -13.97
CA PHE A 280 5.55 -19.47 -13.98
C PHE A 280 6.53 -20.49 -13.37
N ALA A 281 6.19 -21.78 -13.39
CA ALA A 281 7.09 -22.88 -13.05
C ALA A 281 8.08 -23.17 -14.20
N ASP A 282 8.68 -22.11 -14.74
CA ASP A 282 9.58 -22.11 -15.91
C ASP A 282 11.06 -22.39 -15.58
N GLY A 283 11.37 -22.48 -14.27
CA GLY A 283 12.73 -22.67 -13.78
C GLY A 283 13.60 -21.41 -13.80
N TRP A 284 13.09 -20.27 -14.30
CA TRP A 284 13.84 -19.01 -14.24
C TRP A 284 13.89 -18.47 -12.81
N ASN A 285 15.06 -18.02 -12.42
CA ASN A 285 15.28 -17.32 -11.17
C ASN A 285 16.32 -16.20 -11.37
N PRO A 286 16.19 -15.07 -10.69
CA PRO A 286 17.23 -14.06 -10.69
C PRO A 286 18.47 -14.56 -9.93
N PRO A 287 19.65 -13.92 -10.10
CA PRO A 287 20.84 -14.23 -9.32
C PRO A 287 20.58 -14.17 -7.81
N ASP A 288 21.14 -15.14 -7.07
CA ASP A 288 21.08 -15.15 -5.61
C ASP A 288 21.82 -13.95 -5.03
N ARG A 289 21.21 -13.31 -4.03
CA ARG A 289 21.86 -12.26 -3.24
C ARG A 289 22.33 -12.82 -1.90
N PRO A 290 23.44 -12.32 -1.34
CA PRO A 290 23.90 -12.74 -0.03
C PRO A 290 22.82 -12.56 1.04
N ILE A 291 22.70 -13.52 1.96
CA ILE A 291 21.81 -13.37 3.13
C ILE A 291 22.34 -12.22 3.98
N HIS A 292 21.48 -11.24 4.27
CA HIS A 292 21.85 -10.10 5.09
C HIS A 292 21.94 -10.50 6.56
N GLU A 293 22.88 -9.91 7.30
CA GLU A 293 23.09 -10.23 8.73
C GLU A 293 21.90 -9.90 9.61
N LEU A 294 21.12 -8.85 9.29
CA LEU A 294 19.87 -8.47 9.96
C LEU A 294 18.65 -9.27 9.47
N SER A 295 18.79 -10.21 8.54
CA SER A 295 17.68 -11.06 8.17
C SER A 295 17.22 -11.90 9.37
N ASP A 296 15.96 -11.76 9.73
CA ASP A 296 15.36 -12.52 10.83
C ASP A 296 15.02 -13.95 10.41
N ARG A 297 14.66 -14.16 9.14
CA ARG A 297 14.19 -15.43 8.59
C ARG A 297 15.32 -16.32 8.09
N LYS A 298 16.37 -15.74 7.52
CA LYS A 298 17.53 -16.43 6.91
C LYS A 298 17.12 -17.55 5.94
N TYR A 299 16.09 -17.29 5.14
CA TYR A 299 15.59 -18.25 4.17
C TYR A 299 16.64 -18.58 3.12
N LYS A 300 16.67 -19.84 2.69
CA LYS A 300 17.51 -20.29 1.60
C LYS A 300 16.98 -19.80 0.24
N PRO A 301 17.84 -19.62 -0.78
CA PRO A 301 17.43 -19.17 -2.12
C PRO A 301 16.24 -19.93 -2.70
N ALA A 302 16.23 -21.24 -2.60
CA ALA A 302 15.13 -22.07 -3.13
C ALA A 302 13.76 -21.74 -2.56
N LYS A 303 13.67 -21.27 -1.29
CA LYS A 303 12.40 -20.79 -0.73
C LYS A 303 12.03 -19.44 -1.33
N MET A 304 12.97 -18.51 -1.38
CA MET A 304 12.74 -17.17 -1.90
C MET A 304 12.31 -17.20 -3.37
N HIS A 305 12.96 -18.04 -4.20
CA HIS A 305 12.57 -18.24 -5.60
C HIS A 305 11.17 -18.81 -5.77
N ARG A 306 10.81 -19.79 -4.93
CA ARG A 306 9.46 -20.38 -4.95
C ARG A 306 8.40 -19.36 -4.56
N GLU A 307 8.60 -18.57 -3.50
CA GLU A 307 7.63 -17.56 -3.08
C GLU A 307 7.51 -16.44 -4.14
N ARG A 308 8.62 -16.06 -4.80
CA ARG A 308 8.60 -15.14 -5.95
C ARG A 308 7.75 -15.68 -7.10
N GLN A 309 7.90 -16.96 -7.45
CA GLN A 309 7.05 -17.59 -8.46
C GLN A 309 5.57 -17.53 -8.06
N TYR A 310 5.25 -17.82 -6.80
CA TYR A 310 3.89 -17.75 -6.29
C TYR A 310 3.31 -16.34 -6.35
N TYR A 311 4.12 -15.34 -6.05
CA TYR A 311 3.75 -13.94 -6.17
C TYR A 311 3.43 -13.56 -7.63
N ASP A 312 4.25 -13.95 -8.60
CA ASP A 312 4.00 -13.71 -10.03
C ASP A 312 2.69 -14.37 -10.50
N GLU A 313 2.46 -15.61 -10.08
CA GLU A 313 1.22 -16.34 -10.39
C GLU A 313 -0.01 -15.65 -9.79
N PHE A 314 0.13 -15.12 -8.58
CA PHE A 314 -0.95 -14.38 -7.93
C PHE A 314 -1.20 -13.03 -8.61
N MET A 315 -0.15 -12.33 -9.03
CA MET A 315 -0.27 -11.13 -9.85
C MET A 315 -1.02 -11.40 -11.15
N ALA A 316 -0.73 -12.52 -11.84
CA ALA A 316 -1.45 -12.88 -13.07
C ALA A 316 -2.94 -13.19 -12.82
N SER A 317 -3.25 -13.84 -11.70
CA SER A 317 -4.64 -14.05 -11.28
C SER A 317 -5.37 -12.74 -11.00
N TRP A 318 -4.68 -11.83 -10.34
CA TRP A 318 -5.19 -10.50 -10.02
C TRP A 318 -5.40 -9.66 -11.29
N ASP A 319 -4.42 -9.64 -12.20
CA ASP A 319 -4.51 -8.92 -13.47
C ASP A 319 -5.72 -9.38 -14.31
N HIS A 320 -6.00 -10.69 -14.31
CA HIS A 320 -7.15 -11.25 -14.99
C HIS A 320 -8.48 -10.68 -14.45
N GLU A 321 -8.62 -10.60 -13.14
CA GLU A 321 -9.85 -10.12 -12.50
C GLU A 321 -9.98 -8.60 -12.55
N VAL A 322 -8.91 -7.86 -12.24
CA VAL A 322 -8.94 -6.39 -12.22
C VAL A 322 -9.12 -5.79 -13.62
N ALA A 323 -8.86 -6.57 -14.69
CA ALA A 323 -9.16 -6.17 -16.07
C ALA A 323 -10.62 -5.75 -16.26
N ARG A 324 -11.56 -6.33 -15.50
CA ARG A 324 -12.99 -5.95 -15.55
C ARG A 324 -13.22 -4.55 -14.98
N LEU A 325 -12.49 -4.16 -13.91
CA LEU A 325 -12.51 -2.81 -13.40
C LEU A 325 -11.93 -1.83 -14.42
N PHE A 326 -10.81 -2.15 -15.06
CA PHE A 326 -10.22 -1.33 -16.12
C PHE A 326 -11.15 -1.17 -17.31
N GLN A 327 -11.87 -2.22 -17.70
CA GLN A 327 -12.88 -2.14 -18.73
C GLN A 327 -14.06 -1.24 -18.32
N PHE A 328 -14.53 -1.37 -17.08
CA PHE A 328 -15.60 -0.50 -16.55
C PHE A 328 -15.17 0.98 -16.55
N LEU A 329 -13.95 1.31 -16.12
CA LEU A 329 -13.43 2.68 -16.12
C LEU A 329 -13.44 3.31 -17.53
N ARG A 330 -13.13 2.50 -18.55
CA ARG A 330 -13.20 2.94 -19.96
C ARG A 330 -14.65 3.12 -20.43
N ASP A 331 -15.48 2.11 -20.23
CA ASP A 331 -16.86 2.06 -20.77
C ASP A 331 -17.79 3.09 -20.12
N SER A 332 -17.51 3.44 -18.85
CA SER A 332 -18.26 4.47 -18.13
C SER A 332 -17.84 5.90 -18.47
N GLY A 333 -16.78 6.09 -19.29
CA GLY A 333 -16.22 7.39 -19.61
C GLY A 333 -15.42 8.03 -18.48
N LEU A 334 -15.13 7.29 -17.38
CA LEU A 334 -14.33 7.82 -16.28
C LEU A 334 -12.89 8.13 -16.71
N THR A 335 -12.34 7.42 -17.70
CA THR A 335 -11.01 7.73 -18.24
C THR A 335 -10.93 9.09 -18.95
N GLU A 336 -12.06 9.66 -19.38
CA GLU A 336 -12.10 10.92 -20.13
C GLU A 336 -12.15 12.15 -19.22
N ASN A 337 -12.59 11.97 -17.96
CA ASN A 337 -12.78 13.08 -17.02
C ASN A 337 -12.11 12.87 -15.65
N SER A 338 -11.23 11.88 -15.54
CA SER A 338 -10.57 11.54 -14.27
C SER A 338 -9.06 11.46 -14.40
N TYR A 339 -8.36 11.89 -13.37
CA TYR A 339 -7.01 11.40 -13.10
C TYR A 339 -7.11 10.02 -12.45
N ILE A 340 -6.60 8.99 -13.12
CA ILE A 340 -6.55 7.63 -12.57
C ILE A 340 -5.10 7.33 -12.23
N ILE A 341 -4.85 7.11 -10.93
CA ILE A 341 -3.52 6.87 -10.36
C ILE A 341 -3.45 5.42 -9.92
N LEU A 342 -2.53 4.66 -10.53
CA LEU A 342 -2.22 3.28 -10.16
C LEU A 342 -0.86 3.27 -9.48
N THR A 343 -0.81 2.78 -8.25
CA THR A 343 0.43 2.73 -7.46
C THR A 343 0.37 1.62 -6.41
N SER A 344 1.39 1.57 -5.56
CA SER A 344 1.46 0.73 -4.38
C SER A 344 1.84 1.54 -3.15
N ASP A 345 1.51 1.04 -1.99
CA ASP A 345 1.93 1.59 -0.70
C ASP A 345 3.37 1.16 -0.34
N HIS A 346 3.80 -0.04 -0.74
CA HIS A 346 5.17 -0.57 -0.63
C HIS A 346 5.36 -1.74 -1.61
N GLY A 347 6.57 -2.24 -1.72
CA GLY A 347 6.91 -3.41 -2.52
C GLY A 347 7.04 -4.69 -1.69
N GLU A 348 7.70 -5.71 -2.29
CA GLU A 348 7.82 -7.05 -1.74
C GLU A 348 9.21 -7.63 -1.97
N LEU A 349 9.82 -8.26 -0.97
CA LEU A 349 11.19 -8.77 -1.00
C LEU A 349 11.22 -10.31 -1.10
N PHE A 350 12.04 -10.83 -2.02
CA PHE A 350 12.31 -12.27 -2.18
C PHE A 350 13.80 -12.52 -2.30
N GLU A 351 14.59 -11.94 -1.40
CA GLU A 351 16.04 -11.97 -1.45
C GLU A 351 16.66 -11.69 -0.08
N ARG A 352 17.97 -11.71 0.03
CA ARG A 352 18.71 -11.37 1.25
C ARG A 352 18.33 -12.22 2.48
N GLY A 353 17.71 -13.39 2.26
CA GLY A 353 17.22 -14.26 3.32
C GLY A 353 15.81 -13.97 3.79
N GLU A 354 15.11 -13.03 3.16
CA GLU A 354 13.76 -12.61 3.50
C GLU A 354 12.74 -12.94 2.39
N VAL A 355 11.51 -13.09 2.81
CA VAL A 355 10.30 -13.14 1.97
C VAL A 355 9.28 -12.22 2.63
N GLY A 356 8.70 -11.34 1.84
CA GLY A 356 7.75 -10.36 2.36
C GLY A 356 8.39 -9.00 2.63
N HIS A 357 7.59 -8.08 3.09
CA HIS A 357 7.96 -6.69 3.41
C HIS A 357 8.13 -6.45 4.93
N TRP A 358 7.70 -7.39 5.77
CA TRP A 358 7.86 -7.32 7.22
C TRP A 358 9.29 -7.70 7.63
N THR A 359 10.23 -6.85 7.24
CA THR A 359 11.67 -7.01 7.44
C THR A 359 12.29 -5.73 7.97
N ARG A 360 13.53 -5.83 8.45
CA ARG A 360 14.36 -4.66 8.82
C ARG A 360 15.22 -4.17 7.66
N LEU A 361 15.03 -4.73 6.48
CA LEU A 361 15.88 -4.45 5.31
C LEU A 361 15.17 -3.47 4.37
N ILE A 362 15.89 -2.46 3.94
CA ILE A 362 15.47 -1.56 2.86
C ILE A 362 16.36 -1.82 1.65
N TYR A 363 15.81 -2.54 0.68
CA TYR A 363 16.36 -2.75 -0.66
C TYR A 363 15.34 -2.33 -1.71
N ASP A 364 15.81 -2.16 -2.93
CA ASP A 364 15.00 -1.62 -4.02
C ASP A 364 13.64 -2.33 -4.18
N PRO A 365 13.51 -3.66 -4.13
CA PRO A 365 12.22 -4.33 -4.32
C PRO A 365 11.15 -3.98 -3.28
N VAL A 366 11.52 -3.49 -2.08
CA VAL A 366 10.56 -3.13 -1.03
C VAL A 366 10.03 -1.71 -1.17
N ILE A 367 10.83 -0.80 -1.72
CA ILE A 367 10.50 0.63 -1.76
C ILE A 367 10.29 1.17 -3.18
N HIS A 368 10.79 0.51 -4.20
CA HIS A 368 10.61 0.90 -5.60
C HIS A 368 9.27 0.35 -6.11
N VAL A 369 8.27 1.21 -6.15
CA VAL A 369 6.89 0.85 -6.43
C VAL A 369 6.43 1.42 -7.78
N PRO A 370 5.49 0.78 -8.47
CA PRO A 370 4.92 1.32 -9.69
C PRO A 370 4.17 2.64 -9.43
N LEU A 371 4.29 3.57 -10.36
CA LEU A 371 3.37 4.71 -10.46
C LEU A 371 3.03 4.95 -11.93
N MET A 372 1.75 4.93 -12.22
CA MET A 372 1.18 5.17 -13.55
C MET A 372 0.00 6.13 -13.40
N VAL A 373 -0.03 7.19 -14.19
CA VAL A 373 -1.10 8.19 -14.14
C VAL A 373 -1.72 8.36 -15.51
N LEU A 374 -3.02 8.08 -15.62
CA LEU A 374 -3.82 8.45 -16.77
C LEU A 374 -4.45 9.82 -16.48
N SER A 375 -4.10 10.82 -17.27
CA SER A 375 -4.76 12.13 -17.21
C SER A 375 -6.06 12.12 -18.01
N PRO A 376 -7.04 12.99 -17.71
CA PRO A 376 -8.28 13.10 -18.46
C PRO A 376 -8.03 13.20 -19.97
N GLY A 377 -8.58 12.27 -20.76
CA GLY A 377 -8.45 12.26 -22.21
C GLY A 377 -7.03 12.07 -22.76
N GLN A 378 -6.08 11.58 -21.96
CA GLN A 378 -4.69 11.33 -22.40
C GLN A 378 -4.65 10.29 -23.53
N THR A 379 -4.01 10.62 -24.64
CA THR A 379 -3.95 9.77 -25.85
C THR A 379 -2.58 9.17 -26.15
N THR A 380 -1.52 9.70 -25.50
CA THR A 380 -0.13 9.28 -25.73
C THR A 380 0.55 8.93 -24.43
N ARG A 381 1.37 7.89 -24.49
CA ARG A 381 2.24 7.48 -23.37
C ARG A 381 3.34 8.51 -23.14
N GLN A 382 3.65 8.75 -21.88
CA GLN A 382 4.76 9.59 -21.44
C GLN A 382 5.64 8.80 -20.46
N GLU A 383 6.94 9.07 -20.48
CA GLU A 383 7.91 8.42 -19.60
C GLU A 383 8.60 9.48 -18.73
N VAL A 384 8.66 9.21 -17.41
CA VAL A 384 9.33 10.08 -16.43
C VAL A 384 10.40 9.24 -15.72
N HIS A 385 11.66 9.69 -15.82
CA HIS A 385 12.82 8.98 -15.25
C HIS A 385 13.42 9.69 -14.03
N THR A 386 13.01 10.91 -13.72
CA THR A 386 13.42 11.61 -12.49
C THR A 386 12.83 10.94 -11.26
N LEU A 387 13.52 11.08 -10.13
CA LEU A 387 13.08 10.52 -8.85
C LEU A 387 11.76 11.14 -8.40
N THR A 388 10.82 10.30 -7.97
CA THR A 388 9.55 10.70 -7.38
C THR A 388 9.25 9.85 -6.15
N SER A 389 8.39 10.35 -5.27
CA SER A 389 8.05 9.69 -4.01
C SER A 389 6.54 9.65 -3.78
N SER A 390 6.07 8.68 -3.01
CA SER A 390 4.65 8.57 -2.62
C SER A 390 4.12 9.84 -1.93
N VAL A 391 4.97 10.63 -1.29
CA VAL A 391 4.59 11.92 -0.68
C VAL A 391 4.23 13.01 -1.70
N ASP A 392 4.56 12.82 -2.99
CA ASP A 392 4.27 13.76 -4.08
C ASP A 392 2.83 13.67 -4.57
N ILE A 393 2.14 12.59 -4.26
CA ILE A 393 0.80 12.32 -4.80
C ILE A 393 -0.19 13.36 -4.31
N LEU A 394 -0.24 13.64 -3.00
CA LEU A 394 -1.20 14.59 -2.45
C LEU A 394 -1.01 16.02 -2.98
N PRO A 395 0.18 16.65 -2.95
CA PRO A 395 0.35 18.01 -3.48
C PRO A 395 0.03 18.09 -4.98
N THR A 396 0.36 17.04 -5.75
CA THR A 396 0.03 16.97 -7.18
C THR A 396 -1.47 16.93 -7.41
N ILE A 397 -2.21 16.08 -6.68
CA ILE A 397 -3.67 16.00 -6.80
C ILE A 397 -4.33 17.33 -6.41
N ALA A 398 -3.91 17.96 -5.33
CA ALA A 398 -4.42 19.27 -4.94
C ALA A 398 -4.22 20.30 -6.06
N HIS A 399 -3.02 20.34 -6.66
CA HIS A 399 -2.74 21.21 -7.81
C HIS A 399 -3.64 20.92 -9.02
N LEU A 400 -3.74 19.63 -9.43
CA LEU A 400 -4.50 19.20 -10.60
C LEU A 400 -6.02 19.46 -10.49
N THR A 401 -6.54 19.49 -9.27
CA THR A 401 -7.96 19.75 -8.96
C THR A 401 -8.25 21.21 -8.63
N GLY A 402 -7.23 22.09 -8.68
CA GLY A 402 -7.36 23.51 -8.35
C GLY A 402 -7.57 23.77 -6.85
N ASN A 403 -7.30 22.80 -6.00
CA ASN A 403 -7.31 22.98 -4.56
C ASN A 403 -5.98 23.57 -4.06
N PRO A 404 -5.97 24.30 -2.96
CA PRO A 404 -4.71 24.73 -2.33
C PRO A 404 -3.86 23.53 -1.96
N ILE A 405 -2.56 23.60 -2.27
CA ILE A 405 -1.59 22.62 -1.76
C ILE A 405 -1.47 22.81 -0.26
N PRO A 406 -1.74 21.78 0.56
CA PRO A 406 -1.66 21.93 2.00
C PRO A 406 -0.22 22.20 2.47
N ASP A 407 -0.05 23.11 3.42
CA ASP A 407 1.23 23.55 3.95
C ASP A 407 1.98 22.48 4.76
N TRP A 408 1.30 21.43 5.18
CA TRP A 408 1.92 20.30 5.89
C TRP A 408 2.59 19.27 4.96
N THR A 409 2.37 19.35 3.62
CA THR A 409 2.95 18.39 2.68
C THR A 409 4.46 18.59 2.52
N GLU A 410 5.21 17.48 2.47
CA GLU A 410 6.66 17.46 2.28
C GLU A 410 7.05 17.06 0.85
N GLY A 411 6.08 16.62 0.05
CA GLY A 411 6.26 16.27 -1.36
C GLY A 411 6.29 17.49 -2.28
N ILE A 412 6.70 17.25 -3.53
CA ILE A 412 6.66 18.24 -4.61
C ILE A 412 5.66 17.78 -5.70
N LEU A 413 5.37 18.62 -6.66
CA LEU A 413 4.53 18.23 -7.80
C LEU A 413 5.24 17.19 -8.67
N LEU A 414 4.51 16.18 -9.09
CA LEU A 414 5.01 15.17 -10.03
C LEU A 414 5.34 15.80 -11.39
N PRO A 415 6.50 15.50 -12.00
CA PRO A 415 6.82 15.92 -13.36
C PRO A 415 5.73 15.50 -14.34
N ASN A 416 5.49 16.31 -15.36
CA ASN A 416 4.41 16.20 -16.34
C ASN A 416 2.97 16.38 -15.76
N LEU A 417 2.83 16.60 -14.45
CA LEU A 417 1.57 16.86 -13.76
C LEU A 417 1.62 18.17 -12.95
N GLY A 418 2.26 19.17 -13.49
CA GLY A 418 2.44 20.50 -12.87
C GLY A 418 3.82 20.72 -12.26
N GLY A 419 4.59 19.66 -12.01
CA GLY A 419 5.98 19.74 -11.55
C GLY A 419 6.99 19.76 -12.70
N GLU A 420 8.19 20.21 -12.36
CA GLU A 420 9.36 20.13 -13.22
C GLU A 420 10.23 18.93 -12.83
N ALA A 421 11.05 18.45 -13.78
CA ALA A 421 12.05 17.44 -13.51
C ALA A 421 13.18 18.03 -12.65
N ASP A 422 13.46 17.40 -11.51
CA ASP A 422 14.56 17.78 -10.62
C ASP A 422 15.56 16.63 -10.53
N GLU A 423 16.65 16.74 -11.28
CA GLU A 423 17.70 15.72 -11.34
C GLU A 423 18.53 15.63 -10.02
N GLY A 424 18.58 16.69 -9.24
CA GLY A 424 19.31 16.74 -7.96
C GLY A 424 18.51 16.29 -6.75
N ARG A 425 17.27 15.86 -6.95
CA ARG A 425 16.34 15.53 -5.89
C ARG A 425 16.77 14.30 -5.09
N SER A 426 16.56 14.37 -3.77
CA SER A 426 16.62 13.23 -2.85
C SER A 426 15.20 12.71 -2.56
N VAL A 427 15.04 11.38 -2.51
CA VAL A 427 13.84 10.72 -2.01
C VAL A 427 14.21 9.81 -0.83
N PHE A 428 13.27 9.65 0.10
CA PHE A 428 13.55 8.99 1.38
C PHE A 428 12.54 7.87 1.65
N SER A 429 13.03 6.78 2.26
CA SER A 429 12.19 5.69 2.75
C SER A 429 12.62 5.30 4.17
N MET A 430 11.65 4.88 5.00
CA MET A 430 11.91 4.55 6.41
C MET A 430 11.09 3.37 6.90
N ASP A 431 11.73 2.50 7.68
CA ASP A 431 11.10 1.58 8.62
C ASP A 431 11.44 2.01 10.06
N ALA A 432 10.42 2.30 10.84
CA ALA A 432 10.54 2.73 12.22
C ALA A 432 9.60 1.97 13.17
N LYS A 433 9.15 0.76 12.80
CA LYS A 433 8.12 -0.03 13.51
C LYS A 433 8.41 -0.31 14.98
N SER A 434 9.66 -0.23 15.39
CA SER A 434 10.08 -0.45 16.79
C SER A 434 10.07 0.83 17.64
N ASN A 435 9.62 1.97 17.08
CA ASN A 435 9.56 3.24 17.81
C ASN A 435 8.15 3.55 18.30
N SER A 436 8.07 4.33 19.36
CA SER A 436 6.81 4.98 19.76
C SER A 436 6.49 6.13 18.81
N SER A 437 5.22 6.29 18.49
CA SER A 437 4.74 7.48 17.76
C SER A 437 4.92 8.79 18.56
N PHE A 438 5.06 8.68 19.88
CA PHE A 438 5.13 9.80 20.83
C PHE A 438 6.53 10.01 21.43
N GLY A 439 7.58 9.53 20.79
CA GLY A 439 8.95 9.65 21.30
C GLY A 439 9.97 9.81 20.18
N PRO A 440 11.25 10.04 20.50
CA PRO A 440 12.29 10.19 19.51
C PRO A 440 12.53 8.89 18.73
N LEU A 441 12.96 9.01 17.48
CA LEU A 441 13.42 7.89 16.65
C LEU A 441 14.73 7.35 17.22
N THR A 442 14.74 6.08 17.61
CA THR A 442 15.90 5.42 18.23
C THR A 442 16.28 4.10 17.59
N ASN A 443 15.31 3.34 17.04
CA ASN A 443 15.54 2.06 16.37
C ASN A 443 14.85 2.09 15.01
N TYR A 444 15.60 2.30 13.94
CA TYR A 444 15.05 2.47 12.61
C TYR A 444 16.06 2.05 11.55
N VAL A 445 15.55 1.81 10.36
CA VAL A 445 16.33 1.85 9.13
C VAL A 445 15.74 2.93 8.23
N THR A 446 16.58 3.69 7.58
CA THR A 446 16.16 4.72 6.65
C THR A 446 17.11 4.79 5.47
N SER A 447 16.59 5.13 4.31
CA SER A 447 17.39 5.30 3.10
C SER A 447 17.13 6.64 2.44
N ILE A 448 18.13 7.12 1.74
CA ILE A 448 18.07 8.24 0.80
C ILE A 448 18.50 7.72 -0.57
N THR A 449 17.74 8.04 -1.61
CA THR A 449 18.09 7.78 -3.00
C THR A 449 18.25 9.10 -3.72
N ARG A 450 19.39 9.32 -4.38
CA ARG A 450 19.74 10.51 -5.17
C ARG A 450 20.70 10.14 -6.29
N ASP A 451 20.57 10.72 -7.47
CA ASP A 451 21.46 10.45 -8.62
C ASP A 451 21.68 8.96 -8.89
N ARG A 452 20.62 8.16 -8.83
CA ARG A 452 20.71 6.70 -9.00
C ARG A 452 21.66 6.01 -8.01
N HIS A 453 21.92 6.64 -6.87
CA HIS A 453 22.65 6.03 -5.75
C HIS A 453 21.73 5.92 -4.55
N ARG A 454 21.94 4.89 -3.75
CA ARG A 454 21.22 4.68 -2.50
C ARG A 454 22.18 4.58 -1.32
N LEU A 455 21.93 5.37 -0.29
CA LEU A 455 22.53 5.20 1.03
C LEU A 455 21.46 4.70 2.00
N THR A 456 21.72 3.59 2.68
CA THR A 456 20.86 3.05 3.73
C THR A 456 21.58 3.10 5.06
N TYR A 457 20.91 3.61 6.09
CA TYR A 457 21.41 3.66 7.46
C TYR A 457 20.57 2.77 8.37
N TYR A 458 21.20 1.76 8.93
CA TYR A 458 20.66 0.86 9.95
C TYR A 458 21.04 1.38 11.34
N CYS A 459 20.07 1.74 12.17
CA CYS A 459 20.27 2.29 13.50
C CYS A 459 19.48 1.48 14.54
N TYR A 460 20.12 0.50 15.14
CA TYR A 460 19.58 -0.36 16.20
C TYR A 460 20.51 -0.35 17.43
N PRO A 461 20.55 0.75 18.22
CA PRO A 461 21.46 0.87 19.36
C PRO A 461 21.25 -0.18 20.44
N LYS A 462 20.02 -0.68 20.61
CA LYS A 462 19.71 -1.76 21.58
C LYS A 462 20.41 -3.06 21.22
N ASP A 463 20.59 -3.32 19.92
CA ASP A 463 21.30 -4.49 19.39
C ASP A 463 22.80 -4.20 19.18
N ASN A 464 23.28 -3.03 19.61
CA ASN A 464 24.63 -2.50 19.33
C ASN A 464 24.98 -2.52 17.84
N TYR A 465 23.99 -2.26 16.96
CA TYR A 465 24.12 -2.33 15.51
C TYR A 465 23.89 -0.95 14.89
N LYS A 466 24.92 -0.45 14.21
CA LYS A 466 24.86 0.75 13.37
C LYS A 466 25.71 0.49 12.13
N LYS A 467 25.10 0.61 10.95
CA LYS A 467 25.77 0.35 9.68
C LYS A 467 25.22 1.27 8.60
N TYR A 468 26.09 1.67 7.70
CA TYR A 468 25.73 2.29 6.43
C TYR A 468 26.02 1.32 5.30
N GLU A 469 25.19 1.33 4.28
CA GLU A 469 25.41 0.67 3.00
C GLU A 469 25.19 1.70 1.89
N PHE A 470 26.02 1.67 0.86
CA PHE A 470 25.94 2.60 -0.26
C PHE A 470 26.11 1.86 -1.60
N TYR A 471 25.15 2.06 -2.50
CA TYR A 471 25.08 1.38 -3.78
C TYR A 471 24.93 2.36 -4.94
N ASP A 472 25.57 2.03 -6.08
CA ASP A 472 25.36 2.65 -7.38
C ASP A 472 24.33 1.82 -8.15
N LEU A 473 23.09 2.29 -8.24
CA LEU A 473 21.97 1.54 -8.82
C LEU A 473 22.03 1.43 -10.36
N ASP A 474 22.86 2.23 -11.03
CA ASP A 474 23.09 2.09 -12.47
C ASP A 474 24.11 0.99 -12.77
N ALA A 475 25.23 0.99 -12.05
CA ALA A 475 26.27 -0.01 -12.23
C ALA A 475 25.94 -1.34 -11.53
N ASP A 476 25.16 -1.30 -10.45
CA ASP A 476 24.81 -2.45 -9.60
C ASP A 476 23.31 -2.40 -9.20
N PRO A 477 22.40 -2.60 -10.15
CA PRO A 477 20.95 -2.55 -9.88
C PRO A 477 20.46 -3.68 -8.94
N LEU A 478 21.32 -4.62 -8.59
CA LEU A 478 21.03 -5.71 -7.66
C LEU A 478 21.60 -5.45 -6.26
N GLU A 479 22.22 -4.29 -6.03
CA GLU A 479 22.78 -3.87 -4.74
C GLU A 479 23.72 -4.94 -4.14
N MET A 480 24.59 -5.51 -4.98
CA MET A 480 25.49 -6.61 -4.61
C MET A 480 26.80 -6.13 -3.98
N LYS A 481 27.21 -4.91 -4.30
CA LYS A 481 28.52 -4.36 -3.92
C LYS A 481 28.35 -3.09 -3.10
N ASP A 482 28.42 -3.23 -1.79
CA ASP A 482 28.47 -2.09 -0.87
C ASP A 482 29.75 -1.27 -1.08
N LEU A 483 29.61 -0.01 -1.45
CA LEU A 483 30.69 0.93 -1.74
C LEU A 483 31.00 1.85 -0.55
N TYR A 484 30.23 1.80 0.55
CA TYR A 484 30.35 2.74 1.66
C TYR A 484 31.74 2.76 2.28
N ALA A 485 32.39 1.60 2.41
CA ALA A 485 33.72 1.48 2.99
C ALA A 485 34.82 2.28 2.25
N SER A 486 34.60 2.64 0.97
CA SER A 486 35.50 3.50 0.19
C SER A 486 35.28 5.01 0.46
N SER A 487 34.29 5.36 1.28
CA SER A 487 33.91 6.71 1.65
C SER A 487 33.74 7.67 0.45
N PRO A 488 32.91 7.34 -0.54
CA PRO A 488 32.70 8.23 -1.68
C PRO A 488 32.13 9.58 -1.21
N PRO A 489 32.57 10.73 -1.77
CA PRO A 489 32.06 12.05 -1.36
C PRO A 489 30.54 12.16 -1.40
N LEU A 490 29.91 11.58 -2.43
CA LEU A 490 28.44 11.55 -2.56
C LEU A 490 27.78 10.80 -1.39
N ALA A 491 28.34 9.65 -0.96
CA ALA A 491 27.80 8.89 0.17
C ALA A 491 27.86 9.69 1.48
N LEU A 492 28.93 10.46 1.70
CA LEU A 492 29.07 11.31 2.89
C LEU A 492 28.08 12.48 2.87
N ASP A 493 27.90 13.11 1.72
CA ASP A 493 26.93 14.20 1.53
C ASP A 493 25.48 13.70 1.74
N MET A 494 25.14 12.56 1.16
CA MET A 494 23.83 11.91 1.37
C MET A 494 23.62 11.49 2.83
N GLN A 495 24.69 11.05 3.51
CA GLN A 495 24.63 10.72 4.94
C GLN A 495 24.31 11.96 5.78
N ASP A 496 24.98 13.07 5.52
CA ASP A 496 24.76 14.31 6.26
C ASP A 496 23.32 14.81 6.07
N GLU A 497 22.81 14.79 4.83
CA GLU A 497 21.42 15.13 4.55
C GLU A 497 20.44 14.21 5.29
N LEU A 498 20.63 12.88 5.22
CA LEU A 498 19.77 11.90 5.86
C LEU A 498 19.73 12.06 7.38
N LEU A 499 20.91 12.23 7.99
CA LEU A 499 21.02 12.43 9.44
C LEU A 499 20.38 13.74 9.88
N GLN A 500 20.50 14.80 9.07
CA GLN A 500 19.84 16.08 9.37
C GLN A 500 18.32 15.94 9.39
N LYS A 501 17.72 15.19 8.43
CA LYS A 501 16.26 14.90 8.42
C LYS A 501 15.80 14.19 9.70
N VAL A 502 16.53 13.15 10.13
CA VAL A 502 16.22 12.42 11.37
C VAL A 502 16.42 13.30 12.62
N GLU A 503 17.47 14.12 12.64
CA GLU A 503 17.73 15.07 13.74
C GLU A 503 16.60 16.09 13.85
N ASP A 504 16.17 16.67 12.73
CA ASP A 504 15.06 17.64 12.69
C ASP A 504 13.76 17.01 13.19
N ALA A 505 13.46 15.79 12.78
CA ALA A 505 12.29 15.03 13.24
C ALA A 505 12.31 14.73 14.75
N ASN A 506 13.50 14.65 15.36
CA ASN A 506 13.68 14.40 16.78
C ASN A 506 13.70 15.66 17.65
N LYS A 507 13.83 16.86 17.07
CA LYS A 507 13.96 18.13 17.83
C LYS A 507 12.78 18.39 18.76
N SER A 508 11.56 18.13 18.30
CA SER A 508 10.34 18.33 19.09
C SER A 508 10.30 17.49 20.37
N PHE A 509 10.94 16.31 20.36
CA PHE A 509 10.96 15.36 21.49
C PHE A 509 12.14 15.57 22.46
N ARG A 510 13.12 16.39 22.10
CA ARG A 510 14.27 16.69 22.98
C ARG A 510 14.03 17.86 23.93
N ASN A 511 13.05 18.71 23.63
CA ASN A 511 12.75 19.91 24.40
C ASN A 511 11.71 19.66 25.52
N GLU A 512 11.20 18.44 25.66
CA GLU A 512 10.23 18.05 26.69
C GLU A 512 10.85 17.25 27.86
N GLY A 513 12.20 17.21 27.95
CA GLY A 513 12.96 16.47 28.97
C GLY A 513 13.58 17.34 30.04
#